data_99980cc8d198ea9762eb4a531cd3dc99
#
_entry.id   99980cc8d198ea9762eb4a531cd3dc99
#
_cell.length_a   1.000
_cell.length_b   1.000
_cell.length_c   1.000
_cell.angle_alpha   90.00
_cell.angle_beta   90.00
_cell.angle_gamma   90.00
#
_symmetry.space_group_name_H-M   'P 1'
#
loop_
_entity.id
_entity.type
_entity.pdbx_description
1 polymer ?
#
loop_
_entity_poly.entity_id
_entity_poly.type
_entity_poly.pdbx_seq_one_letter_code
_entity_poly.pdbx_strand_id
1 'polypeptide(L)'
;MAANQAVALPDDPAELAALSEAVIAKLATAAFTASTEGQLLETAEILERANRRFDGATSALLAEISDRSAYRKAGFLSLHAYLAGGLRLGDGEAKRRRITGAGIARLANLQGETLAPVFPATAEAVADGAIGADHVVVIDEMMRKIPSAVDPQVRAGAEARLAEVARDLTPAGVRTAGHRLLAHLDPDGALTDERDRKRLRQFGLGGQDQRLMSKVRGYLTPELRARFEVMFDSWAKPGMNNPADPASPRGAAEAADPATL
;
A
#
# COMPACT_ATOMS: atom_id res chain seq x y z
N MET A 1 -12.30 -38.27 -17.43
CA MET A 1 -11.63 -37.10 -18.06
C MET A 1 -12.71 -36.28 -18.77
N ALA A 2 -13.27 -35.27 -18.14
CA ALA A 2 -14.17 -34.32 -18.80
C ALA A 2 -13.31 -33.40 -19.66
N ALA A 3 -13.57 -33.35 -20.97
CA ALA A 3 -12.93 -32.45 -21.87
C ALA A 3 -13.19 -31.02 -21.39
N ASN A 4 -12.12 -30.27 -21.13
CA ASN A 4 -12.16 -28.84 -20.79
C ASN A 4 -12.66 -28.11 -22.05
N GLN A 5 -13.98 -28.00 -22.20
CA GLN A 5 -14.54 -27.10 -23.21
C GLN A 5 -14.12 -25.68 -22.82
N ALA A 6 -13.26 -25.08 -23.62
CA ALA A 6 -12.90 -23.67 -23.45
C ALA A 6 -14.22 -22.86 -23.53
N VAL A 7 -14.62 -22.29 -22.40
CA VAL A 7 -15.77 -21.39 -22.32
C VAL A 7 -15.39 -20.15 -23.15
N ALA A 8 -16.15 -19.88 -24.21
CA ALA A 8 -15.97 -18.63 -24.97
C ALA A 8 -16.33 -17.45 -24.05
N LEU A 9 -15.35 -16.61 -23.75
CA LEU A 9 -15.54 -15.42 -22.92
C LEU A 9 -15.92 -14.24 -23.84
N PRO A 10 -16.80 -13.33 -23.36
CA PRO A 10 -17.10 -12.10 -24.10
C PRO A 10 -15.88 -11.17 -24.12
N ASP A 11 -15.81 -10.29 -25.10
CA ASP A 11 -14.77 -9.26 -25.21
C ASP A 11 -15.14 -7.97 -24.44
N ASP A 12 -16.43 -7.75 -24.16
CA ASP A 12 -16.89 -6.57 -23.43
C ASP A 12 -16.53 -6.66 -21.94
N PRO A 13 -15.80 -5.66 -21.38
CA PRO A 13 -15.44 -5.64 -19.97
C PRO A 13 -16.63 -5.66 -19.01
N ALA A 14 -17.77 -5.07 -19.36
CA ALA A 14 -18.97 -5.08 -18.51
C ALA A 14 -19.60 -6.47 -18.47
N GLU A 15 -19.63 -7.19 -19.58
CA GLU A 15 -20.10 -8.57 -19.64
C GLU A 15 -19.16 -9.52 -18.88
N LEU A 16 -17.84 -9.31 -18.98
CA LEU A 16 -16.85 -10.03 -18.20
C LEU A 16 -17.02 -9.80 -16.68
N ALA A 17 -17.29 -8.58 -16.27
CA ALA A 17 -17.53 -8.25 -14.87
C ALA A 17 -18.81 -8.94 -14.34
N ALA A 18 -19.91 -8.93 -15.10
CA ALA A 18 -21.15 -9.60 -14.74
C ALA A 18 -20.98 -11.15 -14.67
N LEU A 19 -20.22 -11.71 -15.60
CA LEU A 19 -19.89 -13.15 -15.58
C LEU A 19 -19.05 -13.51 -14.35
N SER A 20 -18.06 -12.67 -14.02
CA SER A 20 -17.22 -12.87 -12.83
C SER A 20 -18.06 -12.84 -11.54
N GLU A 21 -18.99 -11.90 -11.43
CA GLU A 21 -19.93 -11.82 -10.30
C GLU A 21 -20.76 -13.11 -10.19
N ALA A 22 -21.32 -13.58 -11.28
CA ALA A 22 -22.14 -14.82 -11.30
C ALA A 22 -21.32 -16.06 -10.88
N VAL A 23 -20.05 -16.16 -11.33
CA VAL A 23 -19.15 -17.27 -10.93
C VAL A 23 -18.84 -17.19 -9.44
N ILE A 24 -18.51 -15.99 -8.92
CA ILE A 24 -18.20 -15.80 -7.50
C ILE A 24 -19.43 -16.08 -6.64
N ALA A 25 -20.62 -15.63 -7.04
CA ALA A 25 -21.87 -15.91 -6.33
C ALA A 25 -22.15 -17.41 -6.26
N LYS A 26 -21.87 -18.15 -7.33
CA LYS A 26 -22.00 -19.61 -7.36
C LYS A 26 -20.99 -20.29 -6.44
N LEU A 27 -19.74 -19.84 -6.44
CA LEU A 27 -18.70 -20.35 -5.55
C LEU A 27 -19.01 -20.09 -4.07
N ALA A 28 -19.58 -18.92 -3.75
CA ALA A 28 -19.97 -18.57 -2.38
C ALA A 28 -21.05 -19.51 -1.79
N THR A 29 -21.81 -20.21 -2.63
CA THR A 29 -22.81 -21.18 -2.23
C THR A 29 -22.38 -22.63 -2.43
N ALA A 30 -21.15 -22.88 -2.89
CA ALA A 30 -20.63 -24.21 -3.13
C ALA A 30 -20.38 -24.96 -1.82
N ALA A 31 -20.74 -26.26 -1.79
CA ALA A 31 -20.43 -27.14 -0.67
C ALA A 31 -19.08 -27.84 -0.93
N PHE A 32 -18.13 -27.66 -0.02
CA PHE A 32 -16.80 -28.28 -0.10
C PHE A 32 -16.69 -29.56 0.74
N THR A 33 -17.74 -29.97 1.44
CA THR A 33 -17.73 -31.10 2.39
C THR A 33 -17.40 -32.48 1.75
N ALA A 34 -17.64 -32.63 0.45
CA ALA A 34 -17.32 -33.85 -0.29
C ALA A 34 -15.91 -33.81 -0.94
N SER A 35 -15.19 -32.69 -0.82
CA SER A 35 -13.87 -32.55 -1.42
C SER A 35 -12.81 -33.23 -0.55
N THR A 36 -11.81 -33.85 -1.18
CA THR A 36 -10.62 -34.33 -0.49
C THR A 36 -9.75 -33.18 -0.02
N GLU A 37 -8.87 -33.39 0.94
CA GLU A 37 -7.93 -32.39 1.44
C GLU A 37 -7.07 -31.80 0.31
N GLY A 38 -6.59 -32.64 -0.63
CA GLY A 38 -5.83 -32.18 -1.79
C GLY A 38 -6.65 -31.27 -2.70
N GLN A 39 -7.91 -31.61 -2.97
CA GLN A 39 -8.81 -30.75 -3.75
C GLN A 39 -9.11 -29.42 -3.06
N LEU A 40 -9.22 -29.41 -1.73
CA LEU A 40 -9.42 -28.18 -0.96
C LEU A 40 -8.22 -27.24 -1.10
N LEU A 41 -7.00 -27.76 -0.94
CA LEU A 41 -5.76 -26.97 -1.08
C LEU A 41 -5.60 -26.44 -2.51
N GLU A 42 -5.78 -27.30 -3.53
CA GLU A 42 -5.72 -26.87 -4.93
C GLU A 42 -6.75 -25.77 -5.25
N THR A 43 -7.99 -25.95 -4.76
CA THR A 43 -9.04 -24.94 -4.95
C THR A 43 -8.68 -23.61 -4.29
N ALA A 44 -8.12 -23.65 -3.08
CA ALA A 44 -7.67 -22.44 -2.39
C ALA A 44 -6.58 -21.70 -3.18
N GLU A 45 -5.60 -22.41 -3.74
CA GLU A 45 -4.55 -21.84 -4.58
C GLU A 45 -5.10 -21.21 -5.86
N ILE A 46 -6.07 -21.89 -6.52
CA ILE A 46 -6.72 -21.36 -7.72
C ILE A 46 -7.49 -20.07 -7.39
N LEU A 47 -8.26 -20.06 -6.32
CA LEU A 47 -9.04 -18.89 -5.90
C LEU A 47 -8.13 -17.71 -5.50
N GLU A 48 -7.04 -17.99 -4.78
CA GLU A 48 -6.08 -16.96 -4.43
C GLU A 48 -5.41 -16.36 -5.67
N ARG A 49 -4.99 -17.19 -6.61
CA ARG A 49 -4.42 -16.71 -7.89
C ARG A 49 -5.42 -15.90 -8.70
N ALA A 50 -6.69 -16.31 -8.73
CA ALA A 50 -7.76 -15.56 -9.38
C ALA A 50 -8.00 -14.21 -8.70
N ASN A 51 -8.00 -14.16 -7.36
CA ASN A 51 -8.15 -12.95 -6.58
C ASN A 51 -7.02 -11.94 -6.86
N ARG A 52 -5.77 -12.41 -6.95
CA ARG A 52 -4.62 -11.56 -7.31
C ARG A 52 -4.75 -10.97 -8.71
N ARG A 53 -5.21 -11.74 -9.69
CA ARG A 53 -5.52 -11.24 -11.05
C ARG A 53 -6.66 -10.24 -11.05
N PHE A 54 -7.65 -10.44 -10.19
CA PHE A 54 -8.75 -9.49 -10.03
C PHE A 54 -8.29 -8.14 -9.46
N ASP A 55 -7.29 -8.12 -8.58
CA ASP A 55 -6.61 -6.88 -8.16
C ASP A 55 -6.04 -6.11 -9.37
N GLY A 56 -5.42 -6.82 -10.32
CA GLY A 56 -4.91 -6.23 -11.57
C GLY A 56 -6.01 -5.63 -12.44
N ALA A 57 -7.09 -6.37 -12.69
CA ALA A 57 -8.24 -5.90 -13.47
C ALA A 57 -8.92 -4.69 -12.81
N THR A 58 -9.13 -4.75 -11.50
CA THR A 58 -9.68 -3.63 -10.72
C THR A 58 -8.77 -2.39 -10.81
N SER A 59 -7.45 -2.58 -10.76
CA SER A 59 -6.48 -1.50 -10.86
C SER A 59 -6.54 -0.79 -12.21
N ALA A 60 -6.68 -1.54 -13.32
CA ALA A 60 -6.85 -0.96 -14.64
C ALA A 60 -8.13 -0.12 -14.74
N LEU A 61 -9.27 -0.64 -14.23
CA LEU A 61 -10.53 0.09 -14.18
C LEU A 61 -10.42 1.37 -13.34
N LEU A 62 -9.81 1.30 -12.17
CA LEU A 62 -9.67 2.46 -11.27
C LEU A 62 -8.74 3.52 -11.84
N ALA A 63 -7.72 3.13 -12.58
CA ALA A 63 -6.86 4.07 -13.31
C ALA A 63 -7.66 4.84 -14.36
N GLU A 64 -8.50 4.17 -15.12
CA GLU A 64 -9.37 4.79 -16.12
C GLU A 64 -10.42 5.71 -15.48
N ILE A 65 -11.04 5.28 -14.38
CA ILE A 65 -11.95 6.13 -13.58
C ILE A 65 -11.24 7.39 -13.08
N SER A 66 -9.98 7.26 -12.68
CA SER A 66 -9.17 8.38 -12.20
C SER A 66 -8.82 9.34 -13.33
N ASP A 67 -8.31 8.81 -14.44
CA ASP A 67 -7.89 9.58 -15.60
C ASP A 67 -9.03 10.41 -16.17
N ARG A 68 -10.19 9.80 -16.40
CA ARG A 68 -11.40 10.48 -16.87
C ARG A 68 -12.13 11.27 -15.78
N SER A 69 -11.66 11.26 -14.55
CA SER A 69 -12.37 11.84 -13.40
C SER A 69 -13.82 11.38 -13.29
N ALA A 70 -14.12 10.14 -13.68
CA ALA A 70 -15.49 9.60 -13.75
C ALA A 70 -16.20 9.59 -12.39
N TYR A 71 -15.46 9.54 -11.28
CA TYR A 71 -15.97 9.66 -9.92
C TYR A 71 -16.78 10.96 -9.69
N ARG A 72 -16.53 12.02 -10.48
CA ARG A 72 -17.27 13.29 -10.41
C ARG A 72 -18.73 13.14 -10.86
N LYS A 73 -19.01 12.26 -11.84
CA LYS A 73 -20.36 11.93 -12.25
C LYS A 73 -21.16 11.25 -11.13
N ALA A 74 -20.47 10.55 -10.23
CA ALA A 74 -21.07 9.96 -9.03
C ALA A 74 -21.14 10.93 -7.82
N GLY A 75 -20.79 12.21 -8.01
CA GLY A 75 -20.86 13.24 -6.98
C GLY A 75 -19.65 13.30 -6.02
N PHE A 76 -18.55 12.64 -6.33
CA PHE A 76 -17.36 12.62 -5.49
C PHE A 76 -16.28 13.58 -5.98
N LEU A 77 -15.49 14.15 -5.06
CA LEU A 77 -14.43 15.11 -5.37
C LEU A 77 -13.08 14.46 -5.70
N SER A 78 -12.91 13.19 -5.38
CA SER A 78 -11.68 12.43 -5.63
C SER A 78 -11.95 10.94 -5.78
N LEU A 79 -11.02 10.21 -6.41
CA LEU A 79 -11.07 8.75 -6.49
C LEU A 79 -11.14 8.13 -5.09
N HIS A 80 -10.35 8.64 -4.12
CA HIS A 80 -10.38 8.13 -2.75
C HIS A 80 -11.77 8.29 -2.11
N ALA A 81 -12.38 9.46 -2.25
CA ALA A 81 -13.74 9.71 -1.73
C ALA A 81 -14.78 8.79 -2.39
N TYR A 82 -14.64 8.51 -3.69
CA TYR A 82 -15.51 7.56 -4.40
C TYR A 82 -15.31 6.13 -3.88
N LEU A 83 -14.06 5.68 -3.69
CA LEU A 83 -13.77 4.35 -3.15
C LEU A 83 -14.33 4.18 -1.73
N ALA A 84 -14.12 5.17 -0.87
CA ALA A 84 -14.57 5.11 0.51
C ALA A 84 -16.10 5.28 0.64
N GLY A 85 -16.67 6.31 0.00
CA GLY A 85 -18.09 6.64 0.13
C GLY A 85 -18.99 5.93 -0.86
N GLY A 86 -18.61 5.90 -2.15
CA GLY A 86 -19.40 5.29 -3.23
C GLY A 86 -19.36 3.77 -3.19
N LEU A 87 -18.17 3.20 -3.06
CA LEU A 87 -17.99 1.74 -2.95
C LEU A 87 -17.98 1.23 -1.50
N ARG A 88 -18.10 2.12 -0.52
CA ARG A 88 -18.16 1.80 0.92
C ARG A 88 -16.99 0.98 1.42
N LEU A 89 -15.78 1.31 0.94
CA LEU A 89 -14.55 0.67 1.37
C LEU A 89 -13.97 1.37 2.60
N GLY A 90 -13.32 0.62 3.47
CA GLY A 90 -12.52 1.22 4.54
C GLY A 90 -11.34 2.03 3.98
N ASP A 91 -10.91 3.06 4.70
CA ASP A 91 -9.82 3.97 4.28
C ASP A 91 -8.53 3.24 3.88
N GLY A 92 -8.16 2.19 4.62
CA GLY A 92 -6.99 1.35 4.32
C GLY A 92 -7.11 0.67 2.96
N GLU A 93 -8.27 0.10 2.67
CA GLU A 93 -8.56 -0.58 1.41
C GLU A 93 -8.62 0.42 0.24
N ALA A 94 -9.29 1.55 0.42
CA ALA A 94 -9.33 2.61 -0.58
C ALA A 94 -7.92 3.12 -0.91
N LYS A 95 -7.06 3.29 0.10
CA LYS A 95 -5.66 3.65 -0.08
C LYS A 95 -4.88 2.55 -0.80
N ARG A 96 -5.05 1.29 -0.41
CA ARG A 96 -4.41 0.12 -1.03
C ARG A 96 -4.72 0.07 -2.52
N ARG A 97 -5.99 0.11 -2.92
CA ARG A 97 -6.42 0.08 -4.33
C ARG A 97 -5.88 1.26 -5.13
N ARG A 98 -5.84 2.45 -4.54
CA ARG A 98 -5.28 3.63 -5.19
C ARG A 98 -3.77 3.49 -5.45
N ILE A 99 -3.01 2.97 -4.48
CA ILE A 99 -1.56 2.73 -4.65
C ILE A 99 -1.32 1.66 -5.71
N THR A 100 -2.05 0.54 -5.65
CA THR A 100 -1.93 -0.55 -6.61
C THR A 100 -2.24 -0.06 -8.03
N GLY A 101 -3.36 0.64 -8.22
CA GLY A 101 -3.71 1.21 -9.53
C GLY A 101 -2.66 2.17 -10.07
N ALA A 102 -2.11 3.06 -9.23
CA ALA A 102 -1.07 3.99 -9.65
C ALA A 102 0.24 3.30 -10.04
N GLY A 103 0.54 2.12 -9.44
CA GLY A 103 1.79 1.39 -9.68
C GLY A 103 1.75 0.49 -10.91
N ILE A 104 0.66 -0.24 -11.12
CA ILE A 104 0.60 -1.33 -12.10
C ILE A 104 -0.35 -1.10 -13.28
N ALA A 105 -1.20 -0.06 -13.25
CA ALA A 105 -2.12 0.19 -14.34
C ALA A 105 -1.39 0.76 -15.57
N ARG A 106 -1.86 0.35 -16.74
CA ARG A 106 -1.46 0.92 -18.02
C ARG A 106 -2.41 2.05 -18.33
N LEU A 107 -1.87 3.25 -18.49
CA LEU A 107 -2.63 4.43 -18.93
C LEU A 107 -2.39 4.68 -20.42
N ALA A 108 -3.30 5.41 -21.06
CA ALA A 108 -3.08 5.90 -22.40
C ALA A 108 -2.60 7.37 -22.35
N ASN A 109 -1.69 7.74 -23.26
CA ASN A 109 -1.35 9.15 -23.46
C ASN A 109 -2.47 9.86 -24.26
N LEU A 110 -2.31 11.17 -24.46
CA LEU A 110 -3.30 11.98 -25.22
C LEU A 110 -3.46 11.55 -26.68
N GLN A 111 -2.49 10.79 -27.21
CA GLN A 111 -2.52 10.23 -28.56
C GLN A 111 -3.17 8.84 -28.60
N GLY A 112 -3.56 8.28 -27.44
CA GLY A 112 -4.16 6.95 -27.32
C GLY A 112 -3.13 5.80 -27.26
N GLU A 113 -1.84 6.10 -27.18
CA GLU A 113 -0.81 5.08 -27.03
C GLU A 113 -0.76 4.58 -25.58
N THR A 114 -0.68 3.27 -25.41
CA THR A 114 -0.58 2.64 -24.09
C THR A 114 0.81 2.88 -23.48
N LEU A 115 0.85 3.54 -22.35
CA LEU A 115 2.06 3.75 -21.56
C LEU A 115 2.40 2.50 -20.73
N ALA A 116 3.69 2.27 -20.52
CA ALA A 116 4.13 1.25 -19.57
C ALA A 116 3.69 1.62 -18.16
N PRO A 117 3.35 0.64 -17.31
CA PRO A 117 3.08 0.90 -15.90
C PRO A 117 4.31 1.49 -15.18
N VAL A 118 4.08 2.14 -14.04
CA VAL A 118 5.18 2.67 -13.20
C VAL A 118 6.09 1.54 -12.71
N PHE A 119 5.50 0.36 -12.44
CA PHE A 119 6.17 -0.86 -12.00
C PHE A 119 5.89 -2.00 -12.98
N PRO A 120 6.64 -2.11 -14.11
CA PRO A 120 6.35 -3.05 -15.19
C PRO A 120 6.47 -4.53 -14.76
N ALA A 121 7.53 -4.91 -14.06
CA ALA A 121 7.73 -6.29 -13.61
C ALA A 121 6.72 -6.69 -12.52
N THR A 122 6.36 -5.74 -11.65
CA THR A 122 5.29 -5.94 -10.65
C THR A 122 3.94 -6.13 -11.32
N ALA A 123 3.63 -5.36 -12.37
CA ALA A 123 2.38 -5.48 -13.13
C ALA A 123 2.28 -6.85 -13.82
N GLU A 124 3.38 -7.37 -14.37
CA GLU A 124 3.46 -8.70 -14.94
C GLU A 124 3.21 -9.79 -13.88
N ALA A 125 3.86 -9.68 -12.74
CA ALA A 125 3.69 -10.65 -11.64
C ALA A 125 2.25 -10.68 -11.09
N VAL A 126 1.54 -9.53 -11.08
CA VAL A 126 0.11 -9.47 -10.74
C VAL A 126 -0.73 -10.11 -11.84
N ALA A 127 -0.44 -9.85 -13.13
CA ALA A 127 -1.15 -10.45 -14.26
C ALA A 127 -1.02 -11.98 -14.28
N ASP A 128 0.13 -12.51 -13.89
CA ASP A 128 0.34 -13.95 -13.69
C ASP A 128 -0.47 -14.51 -12.49
N GLY A 129 -0.93 -13.64 -11.59
CA GLY A 129 -1.53 -14.03 -10.31
C GLY A 129 -0.51 -14.53 -9.29
N ALA A 130 0.78 -14.28 -9.51
CA ALA A 130 1.83 -14.68 -8.58
C ALA A 130 1.85 -13.82 -7.31
N ILE A 131 1.54 -12.52 -7.44
CA ILE A 131 1.49 -11.57 -6.34
C ILE A 131 0.17 -10.79 -6.34
N GLY A 132 -0.25 -10.32 -5.17
CA GLY A 132 -1.46 -9.50 -5.00
C GLY A 132 -1.15 -8.05 -4.59
N ALA A 133 -2.20 -7.26 -4.37
CA ALA A 133 -2.12 -5.83 -4.07
C ALA A 133 -1.25 -5.49 -2.86
N ASP A 134 -1.19 -6.34 -1.83
CA ASP A 134 -0.35 -6.08 -0.65
C ASP A 134 1.16 -6.13 -0.97
N HIS A 135 1.57 -6.99 -1.92
CA HIS A 135 2.93 -6.98 -2.44
C HIS A 135 3.23 -5.68 -3.18
N VAL A 136 2.29 -5.22 -4.05
CA VAL A 136 2.44 -3.95 -4.79
C VAL A 136 2.62 -2.77 -3.84
N VAL A 137 1.83 -2.72 -2.75
CA VAL A 137 1.95 -1.66 -1.73
C VAL A 137 3.33 -1.68 -1.07
N VAL A 138 3.87 -2.85 -0.78
CA VAL A 138 5.21 -2.96 -0.19
C VAL A 138 6.29 -2.57 -1.20
N ILE A 139 6.17 -2.99 -2.45
CA ILE A 139 7.10 -2.60 -3.52
C ILE A 139 7.06 -1.07 -3.69
N ASP A 140 5.89 -0.45 -3.80
CA ASP A 140 5.74 1.02 -3.85
C ASP A 140 6.41 1.70 -2.66
N GLU A 141 6.21 1.18 -1.43
CA GLU A 141 6.86 1.71 -0.22
C GLU A 141 8.39 1.66 -0.33
N MET A 142 8.95 0.55 -0.79
CA MET A 142 10.40 0.40 -0.92
C MET A 142 10.96 1.27 -2.05
N MET A 143 10.31 1.30 -3.20
CA MET A 143 10.70 2.13 -4.35
C MET A 143 10.70 3.62 -4.03
N ARG A 144 9.78 4.10 -3.19
CA ARG A 144 9.77 5.49 -2.71
C ARG A 144 10.93 5.84 -1.80
N LYS A 145 11.52 4.86 -1.10
CA LYS A 145 12.67 5.06 -0.22
C LYS A 145 13.98 5.11 -0.97
N ILE A 146 14.04 4.68 -2.23
CA ILE A 146 15.24 4.78 -3.05
C ILE A 146 15.52 6.26 -3.32
N PRO A 147 16.73 6.77 -3.00
CA PRO A 147 17.11 8.15 -3.22
C PRO A 147 16.94 8.58 -4.68
N SER A 148 16.56 9.85 -4.90
CA SER A 148 16.34 10.39 -6.26
C SER A 148 17.62 10.46 -7.09
N ALA A 149 18.79 10.47 -6.44
CA ALA A 149 20.10 10.45 -7.07
C ALA A 149 20.48 9.07 -7.68
N VAL A 150 19.76 8.00 -7.32
CA VAL A 150 20.01 6.67 -7.89
C VAL A 150 19.59 6.66 -9.37
N ASP A 151 20.47 6.14 -10.20
CA ASP A 151 20.26 6.03 -11.64
C ASP A 151 18.92 5.36 -11.99
N PRO A 152 18.17 5.87 -12.99
CA PRO A 152 16.88 5.30 -13.40
C PRO A 152 16.94 3.83 -13.80
N GLN A 153 18.02 3.35 -14.41
CA GLN A 153 18.18 1.94 -14.79
C GLN A 153 18.36 1.07 -13.55
N VAL A 154 19.13 1.55 -12.56
CA VAL A 154 19.31 0.87 -11.28
C VAL A 154 17.98 0.80 -10.52
N ARG A 155 17.18 1.88 -10.56
CA ARG A 155 15.81 1.89 -9.98
C ARG A 155 14.89 0.88 -10.66
N ALA A 156 14.93 0.80 -12.00
CA ALA A 156 14.15 -0.19 -12.75
C ALA A 156 14.60 -1.63 -12.42
N GLY A 157 15.92 -1.87 -12.29
CA GLY A 157 16.47 -3.15 -11.83
C GLY A 157 16.06 -3.50 -10.40
N ALA A 158 15.96 -2.51 -9.51
CA ALA A 158 15.50 -2.69 -8.14
C ALA A 158 14.00 -3.11 -8.10
N GLU A 159 13.16 -2.48 -8.91
CA GLU A 159 11.74 -2.86 -9.06
C GLU A 159 11.62 -4.30 -9.55
N ALA A 160 12.31 -4.65 -10.64
CA ALA A 160 12.28 -5.99 -11.22
C ALA A 160 12.72 -7.04 -10.20
N ARG A 161 13.79 -6.75 -9.42
CA ARG A 161 14.26 -7.67 -8.38
C ARG A 161 13.28 -7.84 -7.23
N LEU A 162 12.62 -6.77 -6.80
CA LEU A 162 11.57 -6.85 -5.78
C LEU A 162 10.35 -7.65 -6.29
N ALA A 163 9.94 -7.45 -7.54
CA ALA A 163 8.85 -8.21 -8.16
C ALA A 163 9.19 -9.70 -8.28
N GLU A 164 10.44 -10.04 -8.63
CA GLU A 164 10.91 -11.42 -8.71
C GLU A 164 10.84 -12.12 -7.35
N VAL A 165 11.43 -11.52 -6.30
CA VAL A 165 11.41 -12.13 -4.96
C VAL A 165 10.01 -12.16 -4.35
N ALA A 166 9.11 -11.28 -4.78
CA ALA A 166 7.73 -11.27 -4.32
C ALA A 166 6.93 -12.48 -4.79
N ARG A 167 7.35 -13.17 -5.84
CA ARG A 167 6.71 -14.42 -6.32
C ARG A 167 6.81 -15.55 -5.31
N ASP A 168 7.86 -15.53 -4.48
CA ASP A 168 8.15 -16.60 -3.51
C ASP A 168 8.00 -16.15 -2.04
N LEU A 169 7.95 -14.84 -1.80
CA LEU A 169 7.92 -14.29 -0.44
C LEU A 169 6.57 -13.65 -0.11
N THR A 170 6.24 -13.66 1.18
CA THR A 170 5.13 -12.87 1.71
C THR A 170 5.44 -11.35 1.61
N PRO A 171 4.43 -10.45 1.68
CA PRO A 171 4.67 -9.01 1.71
C PRO A 171 5.68 -8.57 2.79
N ALA A 172 5.68 -9.22 3.96
CA ALA A 172 6.67 -8.97 5.01
C ALA A 172 8.10 -9.40 4.59
N GLY A 173 8.22 -10.53 3.91
CA GLY A 173 9.50 -10.99 3.33
C GLY A 173 10.02 -10.03 2.28
N VAL A 174 9.16 -9.55 1.38
CA VAL A 174 9.50 -8.53 0.37
C VAL A 174 9.98 -7.23 1.02
N ARG A 175 9.33 -6.79 2.12
CA ARG A 175 9.79 -5.61 2.89
C ARG A 175 11.20 -5.80 3.44
N THR A 176 11.49 -6.98 3.98
CA THR A 176 12.84 -7.31 4.49
C THR A 176 13.88 -7.30 3.36
N ALA A 177 13.56 -7.90 2.21
CA ALA A 177 14.40 -7.87 1.02
C ALA A 177 14.63 -6.44 0.52
N GLY A 178 13.57 -5.62 0.51
CA GLY A 178 13.61 -4.20 0.14
C GLY A 178 14.53 -3.38 1.05
N HIS A 179 14.50 -3.61 2.36
CA HIS A 179 15.43 -2.93 3.27
C HIS A 179 16.89 -3.32 3.02
N ARG A 180 17.17 -4.59 2.70
CA ARG A 180 18.52 -5.03 2.31
C ARG A 180 18.97 -4.38 1.00
N LEU A 181 18.07 -4.29 0.02
CA LEU A 181 18.32 -3.60 -1.24
C LEU A 181 18.66 -2.13 -1.01
N LEU A 182 17.88 -1.41 -0.18
CA LEU A 182 18.16 -0.02 0.16
C LEU A 182 19.51 0.17 0.84
N ALA A 183 19.87 -0.71 1.79
CA ALA A 183 21.17 -0.68 2.44
C ALA A 183 22.33 -0.93 1.46
N HIS A 184 22.08 -1.65 0.38
CA HIS A 184 23.08 -1.86 -0.69
C HIS A 184 23.17 -0.66 -1.63
N LEU A 185 22.05 -0.02 -1.95
CA LEU A 185 22.02 1.13 -2.86
C LEU A 185 22.53 2.43 -2.23
N ASP A 186 22.34 2.61 -0.94
CA ASP A 186 22.77 3.81 -0.19
C ASP A 186 23.26 3.41 1.21
N PRO A 187 24.45 2.73 1.29
CA PRO A 187 24.94 2.15 2.54
C PRO A 187 25.17 3.20 3.63
N ASP A 188 25.64 4.39 3.25
CA ASP A 188 25.99 5.46 4.17
C ASP A 188 24.93 6.57 4.25
N GLY A 189 23.82 6.44 3.54
CA GLY A 189 22.77 7.47 3.45
C GLY A 189 23.23 8.75 2.71
N ALA A 190 24.36 8.69 2.01
CA ALA A 190 24.98 9.83 1.35
C ALA A 190 24.20 10.31 0.11
N LEU A 191 23.42 9.41 -0.52
CA LEU A 191 22.61 9.72 -1.70
C LEU A 191 21.29 10.41 -1.34
N THR A 192 20.88 10.34 -0.07
CA THR A 192 19.65 10.95 0.42
C THR A 192 19.82 12.45 0.60
N ASP A 193 19.29 13.23 -0.30
CA ASP A 193 19.35 14.71 -0.27
C ASP A 193 18.17 15.34 0.47
N GLU A 194 18.15 16.69 0.53
CA GLU A 194 17.08 17.47 1.17
C GLU A 194 15.72 17.27 0.43
N ARG A 195 15.73 17.01 -0.87
CA ARG A 195 14.49 16.75 -1.64
C ARG A 195 13.87 15.40 -1.24
N ASP A 196 14.71 14.39 -1.02
CA ASP A 196 14.28 13.09 -0.55
C ASP A 196 13.72 13.18 0.87
N ARG A 197 14.38 13.91 1.76
CA ARG A 197 13.87 14.19 3.11
C ARG A 197 12.53 14.93 3.07
N LYS A 198 12.39 15.96 2.24
CA LYS A 198 11.13 16.69 2.04
C LYS A 198 10.01 15.80 1.51
N ARG A 199 10.31 14.89 0.60
CA ARG A 199 9.35 13.92 0.04
C ARG A 199 8.87 12.91 1.08
N LEU A 200 9.78 12.46 1.95
CA LEU A 200 9.49 11.41 2.94
C LEU A 200 8.91 11.98 4.24
N ARG A 201 9.14 13.29 4.54
CA ARG A 201 8.60 13.90 5.76
C ARG A 201 7.08 13.83 5.77
N GLN A 202 6.56 13.40 6.88
CA GLN A 202 5.13 13.32 7.13
C GLN A 202 4.90 13.46 8.63
N PHE A 203 3.90 14.25 9.01
CA PHE A 203 3.42 14.33 10.38
C PHE A 203 1.90 14.40 10.34
N GLY A 204 1.25 13.51 11.05
CA GLY A 204 -0.21 13.44 11.10
C GLY A 204 -0.71 13.10 12.50
N LEU A 205 -1.77 13.81 12.89
CA LEU A 205 -2.56 13.50 14.07
C LEU A 205 -3.81 12.76 13.60
N GLY A 206 -4.07 11.60 14.19
CA GLY A 206 -5.35 10.90 14.04
C GLY A 206 -6.46 11.61 14.80
N GLY A 207 -7.72 11.28 14.49
CA GLY A 207 -8.86 11.71 15.30
C GLY A 207 -8.73 11.22 16.75
N GLN A 208 -9.34 11.96 17.68
CA GLN A 208 -9.44 11.51 19.08
C GLN A 208 -10.34 10.28 19.19
N ASP A 209 -9.90 9.32 19.98
CA ASP A 209 -10.71 8.18 20.37
C ASP A 209 -11.65 8.54 21.55
N GLN A 210 -12.40 7.56 22.04
CA GLN A 210 -13.33 7.74 23.17
C GLN A 210 -12.62 8.11 24.50
N ARG A 211 -11.29 7.92 24.58
CA ARG A 211 -10.46 8.30 25.72
C ARG A 211 -9.75 9.63 25.52
N LEU A 212 -10.15 10.39 24.50
CA LEU A 212 -9.54 11.65 24.09
C LEU A 212 -8.07 11.53 23.66
N MET A 213 -7.63 10.30 23.29
CA MET A 213 -6.26 10.05 22.83
C MET A 213 -6.21 10.15 21.31
N SER A 214 -5.13 10.74 20.79
CA SER A 214 -4.87 10.85 19.36
C SER A 214 -3.60 10.10 18.99
N LYS A 215 -3.66 9.31 17.91
CA LYS A 215 -2.50 8.62 17.38
C LYS A 215 -1.65 9.57 16.55
N VAL A 216 -0.36 9.65 16.88
CA VAL A 216 0.63 10.40 16.10
C VAL A 216 1.38 9.44 15.18
N ARG A 217 1.60 9.84 13.92
CA ARG A 217 2.41 9.10 12.95
C ARG A 217 3.22 10.08 12.10
N GLY A 218 4.47 9.72 11.81
CA GLY A 218 5.24 10.53 10.89
C GLY A 218 6.71 10.17 10.78
N TYR A 219 7.34 10.86 9.82
CA TYR A 219 8.80 10.92 9.65
C TYR A 219 9.23 12.37 9.86
N LEU A 220 10.12 12.58 10.80
CA LEU A 220 10.61 13.92 11.19
C LEU A 220 11.93 14.22 10.48
N THR A 221 12.13 15.45 10.08
CA THR A 221 13.48 15.92 9.70
C THR A 221 14.39 15.97 10.92
N PRO A 222 15.73 15.93 10.75
CA PRO A 222 16.67 16.00 11.87
C PRO A 222 16.44 17.22 12.77
N GLU A 223 16.11 18.37 12.19
CA GLU A 223 15.85 19.63 12.93
C GLU A 223 14.57 19.52 13.77
N LEU A 224 13.50 18.96 13.19
CA LEU A 224 12.24 18.79 13.91
C LEU A 224 12.37 17.72 14.99
N ARG A 225 13.11 16.65 14.73
CA ARG A 225 13.44 15.62 15.73
C ARG A 225 14.18 16.24 16.92
N ALA A 226 15.21 17.04 16.69
CA ALA A 226 15.96 17.70 17.76
C ALA A 226 15.07 18.60 18.63
N ARG A 227 14.13 19.33 18.02
CA ARG A 227 13.14 20.13 18.78
C ARG A 227 12.21 19.25 19.62
N PHE A 228 11.74 18.12 19.10
CA PHE A 228 10.93 17.18 19.87
C PHE A 228 11.74 16.55 21.01
N GLU A 229 13.02 16.23 20.80
CA GLU A 229 13.88 15.69 21.85
C GLU A 229 14.05 16.69 23.00
N VAL A 230 14.27 17.96 22.70
CA VAL A 230 14.33 19.01 23.73
C VAL A 230 12.99 19.16 24.46
N MET A 231 11.87 19.12 23.72
CA MET A 231 10.54 19.21 24.32
C MET A 231 10.26 18.00 25.23
N PHE A 232 10.58 16.80 24.78
CA PHE A 232 10.39 15.59 25.59
C PHE A 232 11.32 15.55 26.81
N ASP A 233 12.54 16.07 26.65
CA ASP A 233 13.50 16.18 27.75
C ASP A 233 13.04 17.18 28.82
N SER A 234 12.31 18.21 28.42
CA SER A 234 11.82 19.22 29.34
C SER A 234 10.46 18.86 29.95
N TRP A 235 9.57 18.20 29.20
CA TRP A 235 8.14 18.13 29.52
C TRP A 235 7.58 16.71 29.66
N ALA A 236 8.24 15.71 29.11
CA ALA A 236 7.73 14.34 29.03
C ALA A 236 8.68 13.29 29.61
N LYS A 237 9.67 13.70 30.41
CA LYS A 237 10.47 12.74 31.16
C LYS A 237 9.61 12.00 32.19
N PRO A 238 9.93 10.75 32.52
CA PRO A 238 9.31 10.06 33.65
C PRO A 238 9.35 10.94 34.90
N GLY A 239 8.21 11.11 35.54
CA GLY A 239 8.05 11.99 36.70
C GLY A 239 7.79 13.48 36.40
N MET A 240 7.74 13.87 35.11
CA MET A 240 7.35 15.21 34.68
C MET A 240 5.86 15.25 34.36
N ASN A 241 5.12 16.17 34.96
CA ASN A 241 3.70 16.43 34.70
C ASN A 241 2.73 15.22 34.87
N ASN A 242 3.19 14.12 35.45
CA ASN A 242 2.34 12.97 35.79
C ASN A 242 2.47 12.65 37.28
N PRO A 243 1.48 13.00 38.12
CA PRO A 243 1.53 12.77 39.56
C PRO A 243 1.50 11.28 39.93
N ALA A 244 1.18 10.38 39.00
CA ALA A 244 1.19 8.93 39.24
C ALA A 244 2.55 8.28 38.93
N ASP A 245 3.48 8.99 38.31
CA ASP A 245 4.81 8.46 38.05
C ASP A 245 5.66 8.43 39.32
N PRO A 246 6.48 7.40 39.52
CA PRO A 246 7.43 7.38 40.66
C PRO A 246 8.39 8.57 40.54
N ALA A 247 8.73 9.15 41.69
CA ALA A 247 9.64 10.29 41.77
C ALA A 247 10.91 10.02 40.94
N SER A 248 11.25 10.97 40.06
CA SER A 248 12.46 10.87 39.25
C SER A 248 13.68 10.73 40.16
N PRO A 249 14.67 9.87 39.86
CA PRO A 249 15.93 9.79 40.59
C PRO A 249 16.69 11.14 40.65
N ARG A 250 16.29 12.13 39.87
CA ARG A 250 16.88 13.50 39.84
C ARG A 250 16.08 14.55 40.61
N GLY A 251 15.10 14.15 41.41
CA GLY A 251 14.26 15.06 42.20
C GLY A 251 12.85 15.26 41.60
N ALA A 252 11.97 15.91 42.36
CA ALA A 252 10.63 16.25 41.90
C ALA A 252 10.72 17.17 40.64
N ALA A 253 9.99 16.80 39.58
CA ALA A 253 9.88 17.64 38.41
C ALA A 253 9.06 18.89 38.78
N GLU A 254 9.59 20.07 38.53
CA GLU A 254 8.77 21.28 38.52
C GLU A 254 7.73 21.16 37.42
N ALA A 255 6.46 21.40 37.74
CA ALA A 255 5.40 21.46 36.77
C ALA A 255 5.74 22.58 35.76
N ALA A 256 5.66 22.28 34.46
CA ALA A 256 5.85 23.30 33.45
C ALA A 256 4.81 24.41 33.63
N ASP A 257 5.26 25.66 33.69
CA ASP A 257 4.37 26.82 33.79
C ASP A 257 3.51 26.90 32.51
N PRO A 258 2.16 26.81 32.64
CA PRO A 258 1.27 26.92 31.47
C PRO A 258 1.38 28.26 30.73
N ALA A 259 1.94 29.29 31.38
CA ALA A 259 2.15 30.64 30.77
C ALA A 259 3.35 30.67 29.83
N THR A 260 4.21 29.65 29.78
CA THR A 260 5.36 29.56 28.88
C THR A 260 5.08 28.69 27.62
N LEU A 261 3.86 28.27 27.45
CA LEU A 261 3.29 27.61 26.28
C LEU A 261 2.74 28.66 25.31
#